data_24c28e226bd4be1232d962f7ac4f02f2
#
_entry.id   24c28e226bd4be1232d962f7ac4f02f2
#
_cell.length_a   1.000
_cell.length_b   1.000
_cell.length_c   1.000
_cell.angle_alpha   90.00
_cell.angle_beta   90.00
_cell.angle_gamma   90.00
#
_symmetry.space_group_name_H-M   'P 1'
#
loop_
_entity.id
_entity.type
_entity.pdbx_description
1 polymer ?
#
loop_
_entity_poly.entity_id
_entity_poly.type
_entity_poly.pdbx_seq_one_letter_code
_entity_poly.pdbx_strand_id
1 'polypeptide(L)'
;MKARYIYTALLAMAMTMGMTACGDDNDEVYDPGLNVPAAQERTDITTDAAQNVEVGVGETATINITGGGNDYKVVAENPELVTAEVNGNTITLTGVEKGITGVMISDSQGNYKHINVKCMYFKMSLDKNEVTVGMKLGHTDGTAKVTVTGGNGNYTATSANEDVAKASVNGDVITIQGVKEGQTSITITDMMGLTQTVNVKVEVSTIPFTDDEKAEVLALTDNKMVFNGKQALYAQYGCEYAVTEADGYVTMESYYSWYHSYGMVMKFKGDLSVGKKAEGTFDDKNRYEGQLSLDNVDYEILKNDGTHVWGIASAIKDNYLYTGYFCMPIK
;
A
#
# COMPACT_ATOMS: atom_id res chain seq x y z
N MET A 1 14.89 -4.04 -23.75
CA MET A 1 14.71 -4.06 -25.22
C MET A 1 15.48 -5.21 -25.91
N LYS A 2 15.63 -6.39 -25.32
CA LYS A 2 16.31 -7.55 -25.96
C LYS A 2 15.48 -8.85 -26.00
N ALA A 3 14.32 -8.90 -25.35
CA ALA A 3 13.46 -10.09 -25.32
C ALA A 3 12.45 -10.19 -26.48
N ARG A 4 12.21 -9.11 -27.22
CA ARG A 4 11.21 -9.09 -28.32
C ARG A 4 11.64 -9.79 -29.61
N TYR A 5 12.92 -10.08 -29.78
CA TYR A 5 13.43 -10.67 -31.05
C TYR A 5 13.57 -12.20 -31.03
N ILE A 6 13.43 -12.85 -29.90
CA ILE A 6 13.54 -14.31 -29.79
C ILE A 6 12.23 -15.00 -30.20
N TYR A 7 11.07 -14.35 -29.95
CA TYR A 7 9.75 -14.92 -30.28
C TYR A 7 9.43 -14.93 -31.79
N THR A 8 9.97 -13.98 -32.54
CA THR A 8 9.76 -13.92 -34.01
C THR A 8 10.58 -14.96 -34.77
N ALA A 9 11.69 -15.43 -34.22
CA ALA A 9 12.53 -16.44 -34.90
C ALA A 9 11.97 -17.87 -34.77
N LEU A 10 11.28 -18.19 -33.68
CA LEU A 10 10.67 -19.52 -33.49
C LEU A 10 9.36 -19.69 -34.29
N LEU A 11 8.60 -18.62 -34.51
CA LEU A 11 7.40 -18.69 -35.35
C LEU A 11 7.71 -18.79 -36.85
N ALA A 12 8.87 -18.28 -37.28
CA ALA A 12 9.28 -18.34 -38.69
C ALA A 12 9.81 -19.73 -39.13
N MET A 13 10.27 -20.58 -38.20
CA MET A 13 10.73 -21.93 -38.52
C MET A 13 9.59 -22.98 -38.66
N ALA A 14 8.41 -22.70 -38.19
CA ALA A 14 7.27 -23.61 -38.29
C ALA A 14 6.49 -23.50 -39.63
N MET A 15 6.78 -22.48 -40.46
CA MET A 15 6.02 -22.21 -41.69
C MET A 15 6.70 -22.61 -42.99
N THR A 16 7.88 -23.27 -42.95
CA THR A 16 8.62 -23.62 -44.16
C THR A 16 8.62 -25.09 -44.54
N MET A 17 7.86 -25.95 -43.87
CA MET A 17 7.69 -27.34 -44.30
C MET A 17 6.22 -27.65 -44.56
N GLY A 18 5.77 -27.44 -45.76
CA GLY A 18 4.50 -27.97 -46.19
C GLY A 18 3.69 -27.15 -47.16
N MET A 19 4.27 -26.64 -48.25
CA MET A 19 3.53 -26.33 -49.46
C MET A 19 4.32 -26.85 -50.64
N THR A 20 4.15 -28.10 -50.96
CA THR A 20 4.33 -28.56 -52.34
C THR A 20 2.97 -28.53 -53.01
N ALA A 21 2.88 -27.67 -54.02
CA ALA A 21 1.70 -27.45 -54.81
C ALA A 21 1.19 -28.74 -55.46
N CYS A 22 -0.10 -28.91 -55.51
CA CYS A 22 -0.77 -29.75 -56.52
C CYS A 22 -0.45 -29.22 -57.91
N GLY A 23 0.38 -29.91 -58.62
CA GLY A 23 0.40 -29.84 -60.06
C GLY A 23 -0.52 -30.93 -60.56
N ASP A 24 -1.56 -30.50 -61.30
CA ASP A 24 -2.43 -31.35 -62.09
C ASP A 24 -1.64 -31.78 -63.34
N ASP A 25 -1.24 -33.01 -63.41
CA ASP A 25 -0.91 -33.69 -64.66
C ASP A 25 -1.10 -35.19 -64.46
N ASN A 26 -2.07 -35.76 -65.18
CA ASN A 26 -2.30 -37.17 -65.38
C ASN A 26 -1.11 -37.82 -66.04
N ASP A 27 -0.24 -38.44 -65.26
CA ASP A 27 0.51 -39.59 -65.73
C ASP A 27 0.69 -40.57 -64.57
N GLU A 28 -0.20 -41.56 -64.55
CA GLU A 28 -0.04 -42.74 -63.68
C GLU A 28 1.25 -43.50 -64.05
N VAL A 29 2.35 -43.13 -63.40
CA VAL A 29 3.47 -44.06 -63.26
C VAL A 29 3.24 -44.88 -62.01
N TYR A 30 2.52 -45.96 -62.18
CA TYR A 30 2.42 -46.99 -61.12
C TYR A 30 3.79 -47.65 -60.99
N ASP A 31 4.55 -47.25 -59.97
CA ASP A 31 5.76 -47.92 -59.49
C ASP A 31 5.40 -48.92 -58.39
N PRO A 32 5.32 -50.24 -58.71
CA PRO A 32 4.95 -51.26 -57.72
C PRO A 32 6.03 -51.52 -56.65
N GLY A 33 7.10 -50.73 -56.59
CA GLY A 33 8.22 -50.89 -55.69
C GLY A 33 8.37 -49.82 -54.61
N LEU A 34 7.60 -48.75 -54.64
CA LEU A 34 7.64 -47.76 -53.56
C LEU A 34 6.93 -48.31 -52.32
N ASN A 35 7.70 -48.83 -51.41
CA ASN A 35 7.26 -49.14 -50.04
C ASN A 35 7.04 -47.79 -49.34
N VAL A 36 5.91 -47.11 -49.58
CA VAL A 36 5.53 -45.95 -48.77
C VAL A 36 5.29 -46.48 -47.36
N PRO A 37 6.09 -46.08 -46.36
CA PRO A 37 5.85 -46.52 -45.00
C PRO A 37 4.40 -46.15 -44.68
N ALA A 38 3.59 -47.10 -44.18
CA ALA A 38 2.25 -46.82 -43.69
C ALA A 38 2.30 -45.57 -42.84
N ALA A 39 1.44 -44.60 -43.15
CA ALA A 39 1.39 -43.40 -42.34
C ALA A 39 1.26 -43.83 -40.90
N GLN A 40 2.27 -43.53 -40.10
CA GLN A 40 2.29 -43.89 -38.69
C GLN A 40 1.09 -43.19 -38.04
N GLU A 41 0.12 -43.94 -37.55
CA GLU A 41 -1.04 -43.36 -36.85
C GLU A 41 -0.49 -42.55 -35.70
N ARG A 42 -0.71 -41.23 -35.76
CA ARG A 42 -0.34 -40.33 -34.69
C ARG A 42 -1.35 -40.46 -33.56
N THR A 43 -0.89 -40.69 -32.37
CA THR A 43 -1.72 -40.77 -31.20
C THR A 43 -1.71 -39.38 -30.52
N ASP A 44 -2.82 -38.72 -30.46
CA ASP A 44 -2.97 -37.42 -29.80
C ASP A 44 -2.51 -37.46 -28.34
N ILE A 45 -1.88 -36.36 -27.89
CA ILE A 45 -1.51 -36.19 -26.48
C ILE A 45 -2.78 -36.05 -25.64
N THR A 46 -2.99 -37.03 -24.76
CA THR A 46 -4.08 -36.99 -23.78
C THR A 46 -3.54 -36.80 -22.35
N THR A 47 -4.29 -36.15 -21.51
CA THR A 47 -3.91 -35.88 -20.11
C THR A 47 -5.09 -36.13 -19.20
N ASP A 48 -4.82 -36.42 -17.92
CA ASP A 48 -5.84 -36.52 -16.88
C ASP A 48 -6.45 -35.16 -16.49
N ALA A 49 -5.73 -34.07 -16.76
CA ALA A 49 -6.20 -32.73 -16.51
C ALA A 49 -7.17 -32.24 -17.60
N ALA A 50 -8.14 -31.43 -17.19
CA ALA A 50 -8.97 -30.65 -18.09
C ALA A 50 -8.11 -29.63 -18.88
N GLN A 51 -8.70 -28.97 -19.89
CA GLN A 51 -8.02 -27.94 -20.69
C GLN A 51 -7.58 -26.72 -19.85
N ASN A 52 -8.15 -26.53 -18.66
CA ASN A 52 -7.82 -25.46 -17.75
C ASN A 52 -7.35 -26.07 -16.41
N VAL A 53 -6.20 -25.58 -15.92
CA VAL A 53 -5.60 -26.01 -14.64
C VAL A 53 -5.38 -24.79 -13.77
N GLU A 54 -5.65 -24.91 -12.49
CA GLU A 54 -5.36 -23.89 -11.49
C GLU A 54 -4.15 -24.34 -10.66
N VAL A 55 -3.26 -23.41 -10.35
CA VAL A 55 -2.10 -23.63 -9.48
C VAL A 55 -1.96 -22.45 -8.50
N GLY A 56 -1.63 -22.77 -7.25
CA GLY A 56 -1.38 -21.74 -6.23
C GLY A 56 -0.06 -21.03 -6.44
N VAL A 57 0.01 -19.72 -6.16
CA VAL A 57 1.29 -19.00 -6.11
C VAL A 57 2.17 -19.62 -5.01
N GLY A 58 3.38 -20.05 -5.39
CA GLY A 58 4.31 -20.76 -4.51
C GLY A 58 3.96 -22.24 -4.30
N GLU A 59 2.92 -22.76 -4.96
CA GLU A 59 2.49 -24.16 -4.87
C GLU A 59 2.74 -24.91 -6.19
N THR A 60 2.56 -26.22 -6.17
CA THR A 60 2.71 -27.08 -7.35
C THR A 60 1.39 -27.81 -7.68
N ALA A 61 1.17 -27.99 -8.98
CA ALA A 61 0.11 -28.88 -9.50
C ALA A 61 0.73 -29.88 -10.48
N THR A 62 0.14 -31.07 -10.55
CA THR A 62 0.61 -32.13 -11.45
C THR A 62 -0.40 -32.45 -12.53
N ILE A 63 0.08 -32.78 -13.72
CA ILE A 63 -0.70 -33.25 -14.85
C ILE A 63 -0.07 -34.56 -15.31
N ASN A 64 -0.84 -35.64 -15.43
CA ASN A 64 -0.35 -36.88 -15.97
C ASN A 64 -0.74 -37.02 -17.44
N ILE A 65 0.23 -37.32 -18.29
CA ILE A 65 0.02 -37.63 -19.69
C ILE A 65 -0.45 -39.07 -19.77
N THR A 66 -1.60 -39.30 -20.37
CA THR A 66 -2.27 -40.60 -20.45
C THR A 66 -2.17 -41.25 -21.82
N GLY A 67 -1.71 -40.51 -22.84
CA GLY A 67 -1.48 -41.00 -24.21
C GLY A 67 -0.66 -40.03 -25.01
N GLY A 68 -0.03 -40.52 -26.09
CA GLY A 68 0.84 -39.74 -27.00
C GLY A 68 2.07 -40.55 -27.45
N GLY A 69 3.01 -39.90 -28.12
CA GLY A 69 4.16 -40.49 -28.80
C GLY A 69 5.44 -40.63 -27.96
N ASN A 70 5.40 -40.52 -26.65
CA ASN A 70 6.56 -40.55 -25.73
C ASN A 70 7.52 -39.33 -25.89
N ASP A 71 8.63 -39.33 -25.15
CA ASP A 71 9.65 -38.26 -25.14
C ASP A 71 9.06 -36.86 -25.04
N TYR A 72 8.20 -36.69 -24.05
CA TYR A 72 7.47 -35.43 -23.85
C TYR A 72 8.38 -34.29 -23.46
N LYS A 73 8.08 -33.11 -24.02
CA LYS A 73 8.68 -31.84 -23.66
C LYS A 73 7.56 -30.89 -23.25
N VAL A 74 7.84 -30.01 -22.29
CA VAL A 74 6.90 -29.02 -21.80
C VAL A 74 7.54 -27.65 -21.82
N VAL A 75 6.76 -26.64 -22.21
CA VAL A 75 7.19 -25.23 -22.19
C VAL A 75 6.05 -24.38 -21.66
N ALA A 76 6.31 -23.59 -20.62
CA ALA A 76 5.40 -22.55 -20.16
C ALA A 76 5.56 -21.31 -21.06
N GLU A 77 4.46 -20.74 -21.53
CA GLU A 77 4.46 -19.54 -22.39
C GLU A 77 4.96 -18.31 -21.65
N ASN A 78 4.66 -18.22 -20.35
CA ASN A 78 5.19 -17.18 -19.46
C ASN A 78 5.74 -17.80 -18.17
N PRO A 79 7.06 -18.02 -18.09
CA PRO A 79 7.71 -18.61 -16.91
C PRO A 79 7.75 -17.68 -15.70
N GLU A 80 7.45 -16.38 -15.85
CA GLU A 80 7.29 -15.45 -14.72
C GLU A 80 5.99 -15.69 -13.95
N LEU A 81 4.98 -16.31 -14.59
CA LEU A 81 3.72 -16.68 -13.96
C LEU A 81 3.70 -18.13 -13.49
N VAL A 82 4.17 -19.04 -14.34
CA VAL A 82 4.18 -20.49 -14.08
C VAL A 82 5.41 -21.11 -14.71
N THR A 83 6.12 -21.95 -13.99
CA THR A 83 7.13 -22.85 -14.57
C THR A 83 6.55 -24.25 -14.74
N ALA A 84 7.07 -24.99 -15.74
CA ALA A 84 6.63 -26.34 -16.06
C ALA A 84 7.82 -27.25 -16.31
N GLU A 85 7.82 -28.40 -15.66
CA GLU A 85 8.82 -29.44 -15.83
C GLU A 85 8.14 -30.79 -16.13
N VAL A 86 8.75 -31.62 -16.97
CA VAL A 86 8.24 -32.96 -17.26
C VAL A 86 9.26 -34.04 -16.85
N ASN A 87 8.75 -35.05 -16.17
CA ASN A 87 9.51 -36.25 -15.81
C ASN A 87 8.69 -37.49 -16.21
N GLY A 88 9.15 -38.17 -17.26
CA GLY A 88 8.38 -39.26 -17.87
C GLY A 88 7.03 -38.78 -18.37
N ASN A 89 5.95 -39.27 -17.78
CA ASN A 89 4.58 -38.90 -18.14
C ASN A 89 3.95 -37.87 -17.16
N THR A 90 4.72 -37.38 -16.20
CA THR A 90 4.19 -36.41 -15.20
C THR A 90 4.77 -35.03 -15.47
N ILE A 91 3.89 -34.03 -15.62
CA ILE A 91 4.22 -32.61 -15.69
C ILE A 91 3.96 -32.02 -14.33
N THR A 92 4.96 -31.29 -13.81
CA THR A 92 4.84 -30.49 -12.60
C THR A 92 4.79 -29.02 -12.99
N LEU A 93 3.70 -28.36 -12.63
CA LEU A 93 3.53 -26.91 -12.74
C LEU A 93 3.87 -26.27 -11.40
N THR A 94 4.62 -25.18 -11.40
CA THR A 94 4.88 -24.39 -10.20
C THR A 94 4.39 -22.97 -10.42
N GLY A 95 3.48 -22.50 -9.57
CA GLY A 95 2.97 -21.12 -9.60
C GLY A 95 4.03 -20.15 -9.10
N VAL A 96 4.34 -19.10 -9.87
CA VAL A 96 5.34 -18.08 -9.54
C VAL A 96 4.66 -16.78 -9.16
N GLU A 97 3.78 -16.29 -10.04
CA GLU A 97 3.01 -15.06 -9.82
C GLU A 97 1.58 -15.23 -10.35
N LYS A 98 0.63 -14.51 -9.78
CA LYS A 98 -0.78 -14.55 -10.20
C LYS A 98 -0.95 -14.07 -11.64
N GLY A 99 -1.70 -14.84 -12.41
CA GLY A 99 -2.00 -14.51 -13.81
C GLY A 99 -2.52 -15.71 -14.57
N ILE A 100 -2.72 -15.52 -15.86
CA ILE A 100 -3.15 -16.60 -16.79
C ILE A 100 -2.07 -16.76 -17.84
N THR A 101 -1.69 -18.00 -18.11
CA THR A 101 -0.71 -18.36 -19.13
C THR A 101 -1.08 -19.68 -19.78
N GLY A 102 -0.34 -20.09 -20.80
CA GLY A 102 -0.44 -21.40 -21.43
C GLY A 102 0.77 -22.28 -21.11
N VAL A 103 0.57 -23.58 -21.19
CA VAL A 103 1.63 -24.58 -21.18
C VAL A 103 1.45 -25.46 -22.41
N MET A 104 2.51 -25.55 -23.21
CA MET A 104 2.58 -26.38 -24.41
C MET A 104 3.30 -27.67 -24.10
N ILE A 105 2.66 -28.78 -24.43
CA ILE A 105 3.22 -30.12 -24.34
C ILE A 105 3.48 -30.60 -25.78
N SER A 106 4.61 -31.19 -26.04
CA SER A 106 4.94 -31.83 -27.32
C SER A 106 5.53 -33.21 -27.09
N ASP A 107 5.45 -34.10 -28.12
CA ASP A 107 5.98 -35.46 -28.09
C ASP A 107 6.96 -35.73 -29.27
N SER A 108 7.53 -36.92 -29.31
CA SER A 108 8.46 -37.35 -30.38
C SER A 108 7.80 -37.56 -31.74
N GLN A 109 6.49 -37.68 -31.81
CA GLN A 109 5.70 -37.80 -33.05
C GLN A 109 5.32 -36.43 -33.65
N GLY A 110 5.67 -35.31 -32.99
CA GLY A 110 5.35 -33.97 -33.40
C GLY A 110 3.90 -33.55 -33.07
N ASN A 111 3.25 -34.28 -32.19
CA ASN A 111 1.97 -33.80 -31.62
C ASN A 111 2.25 -32.75 -30.57
N TYR A 112 1.25 -31.88 -30.34
CA TYR A 112 1.30 -30.92 -29.27
C TYR A 112 -0.10 -30.71 -28.66
N LYS A 113 -0.11 -30.34 -27.40
CA LYS A 113 -1.31 -30.01 -26.64
C LYS A 113 -1.07 -28.76 -25.84
N HIS A 114 -2.02 -27.85 -25.91
CA HIS A 114 -2.04 -26.62 -25.13
C HIS A 114 -2.97 -26.77 -23.92
N ILE A 115 -2.51 -26.34 -22.76
CA ILE A 115 -3.27 -26.30 -21.50
C ILE A 115 -3.24 -24.87 -20.98
N ASN A 116 -4.41 -24.28 -20.69
CA ASN A 116 -4.50 -23.00 -20.01
C ASN A 116 -4.20 -23.19 -18.53
N VAL A 117 -3.35 -22.34 -17.97
CA VAL A 117 -3.00 -22.38 -16.55
C VAL A 117 -3.34 -21.05 -15.92
N LYS A 118 -4.12 -21.08 -14.84
CA LYS A 118 -4.43 -19.93 -14.00
C LYS A 118 -3.66 -20.07 -12.70
N CYS A 119 -2.68 -19.18 -12.51
CA CYS A 119 -1.96 -19.05 -11.25
C CYS A 119 -2.67 -18.03 -10.37
N MET A 120 -2.99 -18.41 -9.12
CA MET A 120 -3.76 -17.57 -8.22
C MET A 120 -3.43 -17.87 -6.76
N TYR A 121 -3.80 -16.99 -5.86
CA TYR A 121 -3.78 -17.29 -4.44
C TYR A 121 -5.04 -18.06 -4.05
N PHE A 122 -4.90 -19.17 -3.32
CA PHE A 122 -6.00 -19.90 -2.72
C PHE A 122 -6.31 -19.43 -1.29
N LYS A 123 -5.40 -18.62 -0.72
CA LYS A 123 -5.54 -18.04 0.61
C LYS A 123 -5.02 -16.61 0.59
N MET A 124 -5.77 -15.71 1.21
CA MET A 124 -5.31 -14.33 1.43
C MET A 124 -4.35 -14.27 2.63
N SER A 125 -3.33 -13.43 2.54
CA SER A 125 -2.37 -13.16 3.60
C SER A 125 -2.23 -11.66 3.81
N LEU A 126 -2.06 -11.26 5.08
CA LEU A 126 -1.85 -9.87 5.50
C LEU A 126 -0.52 -9.75 6.23
N ASP A 127 0.08 -8.56 6.24
CA ASP A 127 1.27 -8.25 7.05
C ASP A 127 0.98 -8.32 8.55
N LYS A 128 -0.27 -8.06 8.96
CA LYS A 128 -0.76 -8.15 10.34
C LYS A 128 -2.28 -8.32 10.41
N ASN A 129 -2.76 -8.97 11.46
CA ASN A 129 -4.19 -9.22 11.68
C ASN A 129 -4.77 -8.38 12.83
N GLU A 130 -3.94 -7.56 13.48
CA GLU A 130 -4.34 -6.69 14.57
C GLU A 130 -3.68 -5.35 14.40
N VAL A 131 -4.42 -4.26 14.69
CA VAL A 131 -3.91 -2.90 14.67
C VAL A 131 -4.51 -2.09 15.82
N THR A 132 -3.70 -1.21 16.37
CA THR A 132 -4.16 -0.14 17.25
C THR A 132 -4.09 1.19 16.51
N VAL A 133 -5.21 1.91 16.49
CA VAL A 133 -5.30 3.26 15.97
C VAL A 133 -5.31 4.22 17.16
N GLY A 134 -4.22 4.96 17.35
CA GLY A 134 -4.15 6.00 18.37
C GLY A 134 -4.75 7.30 17.84
N MET A 135 -5.57 7.96 18.66
CA MET A 135 -6.11 9.30 18.40
C MET A 135 -5.91 10.19 19.62
N LYS A 136 -5.77 11.48 19.41
CA LYS A 136 -5.88 12.47 20.50
C LYS A 136 -7.35 12.76 20.79
N LEU A 137 -7.66 13.12 22.01
CA LEU A 137 -9.04 13.41 22.45
C LEU A 137 -9.73 14.43 21.53
N GLY A 138 -10.87 14.08 20.97
CA GLY A 138 -11.64 14.89 20.04
C GLY A 138 -11.14 14.90 18.60
N HIS A 139 -10.00 14.27 18.30
CA HIS A 139 -9.46 14.15 16.94
C HIS A 139 -9.95 12.88 16.24
N THR A 140 -9.97 12.91 14.90
CA THR A 140 -10.36 11.78 14.04
C THR A 140 -9.34 11.50 12.93
N ASP A 141 -8.11 11.95 13.12
CA ASP A 141 -6.99 11.85 12.17
C ASP A 141 -6.10 10.63 12.38
N GLY A 142 -6.35 9.85 13.44
CA GLY A 142 -5.63 8.62 13.71
C GLY A 142 -5.85 7.58 12.61
N THR A 143 -4.75 7.03 12.09
CA THR A 143 -4.79 6.01 11.05
C THR A 143 -3.81 4.88 11.33
N ALA A 144 -4.14 3.69 10.84
CA ALA A 144 -3.23 2.56 10.74
C ALA A 144 -3.30 1.95 9.34
N LYS A 145 -2.26 1.25 8.93
CA LYS A 145 -2.20 0.61 7.61
C LYS A 145 -2.00 -0.89 7.78
N VAL A 146 -2.66 -1.66 6.92
CA VAL A 146 -2.49 -3.10 6.76
C VAL A 146 -2.23 -3.35 5.29
N THR A 147 -1.27 -4.22 4.98
CA THR A 147 -0.90 -4.55 3.60
C THR A 147 -1.28 -6.00 3.30
N VAL A 148 -1.97 -6.21 2.18
CA VAL A 148 -2.20 -7.55 1.66
C VAL A 148 -0.90 -8.05 1.03
N THR A 149 -0.34 -9.13 1.58
CA THR A 149 0.92 -9.73 1.12
C THR A 149 0.70 -10.91 0.17
N GLY A 150 -0.52 -11.43 0.12
CA GLY A 150 -0.93 -12.47 -0.83
C GLY A 150 -2.43 -12.43 -1.06
N GLY A 151 -2.84 -12.35 -2.33
CA GLY A 151 -4.26 -12.27 -2.72
C GLY A 151 -4.43 -11.92 -4.21
N ASN A 152 -5.67 -12.01 -4.68
CA ASN A 152 -5.96 -11.95 -6.11
C ASN A 152 -6.25 -10.53 -6.64
N GLY A 153 -6.17 -9.52 -5.80
CA GLY A 153 -6.39 -8.12 -6.20
C GLY A 153 -7.84 -7.66 -6.10
N ASN A 154 -8.08 -6.40 -6.51
CA ASN A 154 -9.41 -5.74 -6.44
C ASN A 154 -10.04 -5.88 -5.04
N TYR A 155 -9.27 -5.51 -4.02
CA TYR A 155 -9.70 -5.66 -2.63
C TYR A 155 -10.83 -4.69 -2.29
N THR A 156 -11.72 -5.16 -1.43
CA THR A 156 -12.70 -4.36 -0.70
C THR A 156 -12.45 -4.52 0.79
N ALA A 157 -12.75 -3.50 1.58
CA ALA A 157 -12.63 -3.54 3.02
C ALA A 157 -13.92 -3.02 3.67
N THR A 158 -14.48 -3.79 4.57
CA THR A 158 -15.76 -3.48 5.24
C THR A 158 -15.55 -3.51 6.75
N SER A 159 -15.93 -2.42 7.41
CA SER A 159 -15.94 -2.34 8.87
C SER A 159 -17.19 -3.01 9.44
N ALA A 160 -17.03 -3.77 10.50
CA ALA A 160 -18.16 -4.29 11.27
C ALA A 160 -18.86 -3.19 12.08
N ASN A 161 -18.17 -2.09 12.38
CA ASN A 161 -18.73 -0.91 13.04
C ASN A 161 -18.00 0.36 12.60
N GLU A 162 -18.59 1.09 11.66
CA GLU A 162 -18.02 2.34 11.12
C GLU A 162 -18.01 3.50 12.11
N ASP A 163 -18.80 3.43 13.18
CA ASP A 163 -18.76 4.44 14.27
C ASP A 163 -17.47 4.32 15.11
N VAL A 164 -16.78 3.17 15.05
CA VAL A 164 -15.50 2.95 15.74
C VAL A 164 -14.33 3.18 14.78
N ALA A 165 -14.34 2.54 13.61
CA ALA A 165 -13.30 2.74 12.60
C ALA A 165 -13.85 2.53 11.19
N LYS A 166 -13.29 3.28 10.22
CA LYS A 166 -13.56 3.16 8.78
C LYS A 166 -12.34 2.60 8.07
N ALA A 167 -12.56 1.99 6.91
CA ALA A 167 -11.49 1.48 6.08
C ALA A 167 -11.58 2.02 4.66
N SER A 168 -10.43 2.24 4.04
CA SER A 168 -10.30 2.57 2.62
C SER A 168 -9.19 1.74 2.00
N VAL A 169 -9.32 1.46 0.69
CA VAL A 169 -8.40 0.59 -0.05
C VAL A 169 -7.69 1.41 -1.12
N ASN A 170 -6.36 1.24 -1.20
CA ASN A 170 -5.54 1.79 -2.26
C ASN A 170 -4.53 0.72 -2.70
N GLY A 171 -4.82 0.02 -3.81
CA GLY A 171 -4.05 -1.14 -4.23
C GLY A 171 -4.07 -2.24 -3.18
N ASP A 172 -2.90 -2.66 -2.73
CA ASP A 172 -2.73 -3.69 -1.69
C ASP A 172 -2.72 -3.11 -0.26
N VAL A 173 -2.84 -1.78 -0.10
CA VAL A 173 -2.81 -1.11 1.20
C VAL A 173 -4.21 -0.75 1.66
N ILE A 174 -4.57 -1.24 2.82
CA ILE A 174 -5.80 -0.93 3.54
C ILE A 174 -5.47 0.12 4.60
N THR A 175 -6.04 1.31 4.49
CA THR A 175 -5.93 2.36 5.49
C THR A 175 -7.15 2.31 6.40
N ILE A 176 -6.92 2.18 7.69
CA ILE A 176 -7.93 2.12 8.74
C ILE A 176 -7.87 3.44 9.49
N GLN A 177 -8.98 4.18 9.51
CA GLN A 177 -9.14 5.45 10.20
C GLN A 177 -9.99 5.25 11.47
N GLY A 178 -9.49 5.73 12.61
CA GLY A 178 -10.24 5.77 13.85
C GLY A 178 -11.33 6.85 13.81
N VAL A 179 -12.49 6.55 14.39
CA VAL A 179 -13.63 7.46 14.50
C VAL A 179 -13.96 7.72 15.98
N LYS A 180 -14.01 6.66 16.78
CA LYS A 180 -14.33 6.71 18.20
C LYS A 180 -13.62 5.59 18.93
N GLU A 181 -13.26 5.81 20.18
CA GLU A 181 -12.70 4.80 21.06
C GLU A 181 -13.55 3.53 21.10
N GLY A 182 -12.92 2.38 20.94
CA GLY A 182 -13.60 1.08 20.94
C GLY A 182 -12.85 0.01 20.19
N GLN A 183 -13.56 -1.08 19.93
CA GLN A 183 -13.03 -2.21 19.15
C GLN A 183 -14.00 -2.56 18.02
N THR A 184 -13.45 -2.93 16.90
CA THR A 184 -14.19 -3.40 15.71
C THR A 184 -13.31 -4.37 14.92
N SER A 185 -13.82 -4.87 13.81
CA SER A 185 -13.04 -5.64 12.84
C SER A 185 -13.26 -5.11 11.44
N ILE A 186 -12.23 -5.22 10.61
CA ILE A 186 -12.28 -4.93 9.19
C ILE A 186 -12.15 -6.24 8.42
N THR A 187 -13.16 -6.58 7.62
CA THR A 187 -13.10 -7.72 6.71
C THR A 187 -12.62 -7.24 5.35
N ILE A 188 -11.53 -7.83 4.88
CA ILE A 188 -10.94 -7.58 3.56
C ILE A 188 -11.34 -8.74 2.66
N THR A 189 -11.82 -8.45 1.46
CA THR A 189 -12.25 -9.44 0.46
C THR A 189 -11.58 -9.14 -0.87
N ASP A 190 -11.03 -10.16 -1.53
CA ASP A 190 -10.47 -10.04 -2.87
C ASP A 190 -11.49 -10.35 -3.98
N MET A 191 -11.08 -10.19 -5.25
CA MET A 191 -11.95 -10.45 -6.42
C MET A 191 -12.38 -11.92 -6.55
N MET A 192 -11.71 -12.85 -5.89
CA MET A 192 -12.06 -14.29 -5.89
C MET A 192 -12.92 -14.68 -4.70
N GLY A 193 -13.27 -13.72 -3.82
CA GLY A 193 -14.05 -13.95 -2.63
C GLY A 193 -13.26 -14.49 -1.44
N LEU A 194 -11.93 -14.50 -1.50
CA LEU A 194 -11.08 -14.82 -0.34
C LEU A 194 -11.17 -13.68 0.67
N THR A 195 -11.31 -14.03 1.94
CA THR A 195 -11.45 -13.04 3.00
C THR A 195 -10.40 -13.19 4.07
N GLN A 196 -10.03 -12.04 4.67
CA GLN A 196 -9.25 -11.96 5.90
C GLN A 196 -9.83 -10.87 6.80
N THR A 197 -9.65 -11.06 8.11
CA THR A 197 -10.17 -10.12 9.11
C THR A 197 -9.00 -9.51 9.89
N VAL A 198 -9.08 -8.20 10.10
CA VAL A 198 -8.18 -7.42 10.94
C VAL A 198 -8.95 -6.96 12.17
N ASN A 199 -8.46 -7.29 13.36
CA ASN A 199 -8.97 -6.75 14.62
C ASN A 199 -8.45 -5.32 14.82
N VAL A 200 -9.33 -4.39 15.10
CA VAL A 200 -9.01 -2.98 15.24
C VAL A 200 -9.35 -2.52 16.65
N LYS A 201 -8.38 -1.93 17.34
CA LYS A 201 -8.57 -1.22 18.59
C LYS A 201 -8.32 0.27 18.35
N VAL A 202 -9.29 1.10 18.66
CA VAL A 202 -9.14 2.56 18.63
C VAL A 202 -8.95 3.03 20.06
N GLU A 203 -7.83 3.72 20.31
CA GLU A 203 -7.48 4.27 21.62
C GLU A 203 -7.44 5.79 21.55
N VAL A 204 -8.02 6.44 22.56
CA VAL A 204 -8.01 7.90 22.70
C VAL A 204 -7.08 8.28 23.83
N SER A 205 -6.16 9.20 23.55
CA SER A 205 -5.17 9.70 24.49
C SER A 205 -5.43 11.17 24.81
N THR A 206 -5.23 11.52 26.07
CA THR A 206 -5.17 12.92 26.55
C THR A 206 -3.73 13.42 26.66
N ILE A 207 -2.73 12.60 26.30
CA ILE A 207 -1.32 12.99 26.29
C ILE A 207 -1.11 13.94 25.10
N PRO A 208 -0.73 15.21 25.34
CA PRO A 208 -0.66 16.20 24.27
C PRO A 208 0.53 15.96 23.34
N PHE A 209 1.66 15.52 23.88
CA PHE A 209 2.89 15.25 23.11
C PHE A 209 3.59 14.01 23.63
N THR A 210 3.94 13.10 22.73
CA THR A 210 4.86 12.00 22.97
C THR A 210 6.31 12.50 23.05
N ASP A 211 7.24 11.69 23.50
CA ASP A 211 8.66 12.05 23.54
C ASP A 211 9.22 12.26 22.10
N ASP A 212 8.75 11.49 21.11
CA ASP A 212 9.13 11.66 19.72
C ASP A 212 8.61 13.01 19.16
N GLU A 213 7.36 13.37 19.42
CA GLU A 213 6.80 14.67 19.02
C GLU A 213 7.55 15.84 19.70
N LYS A 214 7.98 15.71 20.96
CA LYS A 214 8.82 16.69 21.63
C LYS A 214 10.20 16.80 20.98
N ALA A 215 10.78 15.67 20.55
CA ALA A 215 12.06 15.65 19.84
C ALA A 215 11.95 16.37 18.47
N GLU A 216 10.83 16.20 17.76
CA GLU A 216 10.55 16.94 16.53
C GLU A 216 10.50 18.46 16.78
N VAL A 217 9.84 18.89 17.85
CA VAL A 217 9.81 20.32 18.22
C VAL A 217 11.23 20.86 18.52
N LEU A 218 12.04 20.09 19.24
CA LEU A 218 13.44 20.46 19.54
C LEU A 218 14.34 20.53 18.31
N ALA A 219 14.00 19.81 17.24
CA ALA A 219 14.70 19.80 15.97
C ALA A 219 14.36 20.99 15.06
N LEU A 220 13.38 21.82 15.41
CA LEU A 220 13.00 23.00 14.61
C LEU A 220 14.15 23.99 14.56
N THR A 221 14.46 24.47 13.36
CA THR A 221 15.50 25.50 13.09
C THR A 221 14.92 26.84 12.68
N ASP A 222 13.69 26.82 12.19
CA ASP A 222 13.01 28.03 11.69
C ASP A 222 12.06 28.57 12.76
N ASN A 223 11.89 29.90 12.76
CA ASN A 223 10.88 30.55 13.59
C ASN A 223 9.49 30.02 13.25
N LYS A 224 8.79 29.53 14.25
CA LYS A 224 7.50 28.89 14.06
C LYS A 224 6.64 28.96 15.31
N MET A 225 5.36 29.21 15.11
CA MET A 225 4.32 29.03 16.11
C MET A 225 3.13 28.35 15.43
N VAL A 226 2.76 27.20 15.93
CA VAL A 226 1.62 26.41 15.44
C VAL A 226 0.71 26.09 16.62
N PHE A 227 -0.60 26.29 16.45
CA PHE A 227 -1.58 25.86 17.41
C PHE A 227 -2.74 25.17 16.70
N ASN A 228 -3.10 23.99 17.20
CA ASN A 228 -4.11 23.12 16.63
C ASN A 228 -3.92 22.88 15.10
N GLY A 229 -2.65 22.64 14.69
CA GLY A 229 -2.26 22.42 13.30
C GLY A 229 -2.23 23.68 12.42
N LYS A 230 -2.55 24.88 12.96
CA LYS A 230 -2.61 26.13 12.21
C LYS A 230 -1.46 27.08 12.60
N GLN A 231 -1.07 27.91 11.66
CA GLN A 231 -0.22 29.09 11.88
C GLN A 231 -1.06 30.38 11.82
N ALA A 232 -0.45 31.52 12.16
CA ALA A 232 -1.10 32.81 11.96
C ALA A 232 -1.63 32.93 10.51
N LEU A 233 -2.81 33.55 10.34
CA LEU A 233 -3.40 33.74 9.03
C LEU A 233 -2.43 34.50 8.12
N TYR A 234 -2.29 34.05 6.88
CA TYR A 234 -1.37 34.60 5.89
C TYR A 234 0.13 34.47 6.24
N ALA A 235 0.51 33.63 7.23
CA ALA A 235 1.91 33.39 7.59
C ALA A 235 2.80 32.99 6.41
N GLN A 236 2.24 32.34 5.37
CA GLN A 236 2.94 31.97 4.14
C GLN A 236 3.43 33.17 3.31
N TYR A 237 2.91 34.38 3.54
CA TYR A 237 3.33 35.61 2.86
C TYR A 237 4.28 36.47 3.68
N GLY A 238 4.60 36.07 4.89
CA GLY A 238 5.50 36.72 5.81
C GLY A 238 4.94 36.75 7.21
N CYS A 239 5.65 36.17 8.14
CA CYS A 239 5.27 36.09 9.55
C CYS A 239 6.35 36.75 10.40
N GLU A 240 5.93 37.63 11.28
CA GLU A 240 6.79 38.22 12.30
C GLU A 240 6.53 37.52 13.64
N TYR A 241 7.56 37.53 14.48
CA TYR A 241 7.55 36.89 15.78
C TYR A 241 8.06 37.89 16.83
N ALA A 242 7.38 37.94 17.95
CA ALA A 242 7.78 38.76 19.08
C ALA A 242 7.66 37.98 20.38
N VAL A 243 8.64 38.16 21.25
CA VAL A 243 8.64 37.66 22.63
C VAL A 243 8.83 38.86 23.55
N THR A 244 7.93 39.03 24.52
CA THR A 244 7.96 40.11 25.48
C THR A 244 7.81 39.55 26.88
N GLU A 245 8.68 40.01 27.79
CA GLU A 245 8.59 39.69 29.23
C GLU A 245 8.19 40.96 29.99
N ALA A 246 7.04 40.98 30.63
CA ALA A 246 6.55 42.10 31.40
C ALA A 246 5.61 41.62 32.55
N ASP A 247 5.74 42.27 33.70
CA ASP A 247 4.89 42.02 34.88
C ASP A 247 4.81 40.57 35.33
N GLY A 248 5.91 39.80 35.14
CA GLY A 248 5.95 38.38 35.50
C GLY A 248 5.26 37.45 34.52
N TYR A 249 4.91 37.95 33.33
CA TYR A 249 4.35 37.18 32.22
C TYR A 249 5.27 37.22 30.99
N VAL A 250 5.27 36.12 30.26
CA VAL A 250 5.82 36.02 28.91
C VAL A 250 4.66 36.05 27.92
N THR A 251 4.77 36.95 26.92
CA THR A 251 3.86 37.00 25.78
C THR A 251 4.63 36.71 24.51
N MET A 252 4.19 35.69 23.76
CA MET A 252 4.76 35.30 22.49
C MET A 252 3.71 35.53 21.41
N GLU A 253 4.06 36.25 20.37
CA GLU A 253 3.17 36.59 19.26
C GLU A 253 3.77 36.13 17.92
N SER A 254 2.90 35.59 17.07
CA SER A 254 3.16 35.31 15.68
C SER A 254 2.08 35.99 14.86
N TYR A 255 2.43 36.91 13.96
CA TYR A 255 1.45 37.68 13.21
C TYR A 255 1.90 37.91 11.76
N TYR A 256 0.91 38.16 10.90
CA TYR A 256 1.17 38.54 9.52
C TYR A 256 1.80 39.95 9.48
N SER A 257 2.93 40.07 8.79
CA SER A 257 3.77 41.28 8.81
C SER A 257 3.05 42.58 8.38
N TRP A 258 1.99 42.47 7.59
CA TRP A 258 1.21 43.65 7.14
C TRP A 258 0.03 44.00 8.08
N TYR A 259 -0.45 43.02 8.87
CA TYR A 259 -1.60 43.23 9.76
C TYR A 259 -1.45 42.45 11.06
N HIS A 260 -1.09 43.13 12.12
CA HIS A 260 -0.96 42.59 13.47
C HIS A 260 -2.24 41.89 14.01
N SER A 261 -3.40 42.25 13.42
CA SER A 261 -4.69 41.69 13.80
C SER A 261 -4.93 40.25 13.28
N TYR A 262 -4.02 39.71 12.48
CA TYR A 262 -4.05 38.33 11.99
C TYR A 262 -2.93 37.53 12.63
N GLY A 263 -2.97 37.44 13.94
CA GLY A 263 -1.91 36.81 14.73
C GLY A 263 -2.44 35.80 15.72
N MET A 264 -1.50 35.07 16.29
CA MET A 264 -1.68 34.17 17.42
C MET A 264 -0.88 34.70 18.59
N VAL A 265 -1.46 34.65 19.78
CA VAL A 265 -0.82 35.06 21.02
C VAL A 265 -0.84 33.92 22.01
N MET A 266 0.34 33.57 22.50
CA MET A 266 0.57 32.66 23.60
C MET A 266 1.04 33.47 24.80
N LYS A 267 0.41 33.34 25.96
CA LYS A 267 0.80 34.07 27.17
C LYS A 267 0.78 33.13 28.37
N PHE A 268 1.80 33.23 29.20
CA PHE A 268 1.88 32.46 30.45
C PHE A 268 2.63 33.24 31.54
N LYS A 269 2.39 32.89 32.78
CA LYS A 269 3.10 33.43 33.93
C LYS A 269 4.44 32.73 34.12
N GLY A 270 5.48 33.51 34.36
CA GLY A 270 6.85 33.04 34.59
C GLY A 270 7.84 33.72 33.64
N ASP A 271 8.88 32.98 33.30
CA ASP A 271 10.00 33.40 32.47
C ASP A 271 10.27 32.37 31.34
N LEU A 272 11.31 32.55 30.56
CA LEU A 272 11.70 31.65 29.48
C LEU A 272 12.60 30.49 29.92
N SER A 273 12.74 30.20 31.21
CA SER A 273 13.48 29.03 31.70
C SER A 273 12.80 27.72 31.28
N VAL A 274 13.58 26.65 31.16
CA VAL A 274 13.06 25.31 30.82
C VAL A 274 12.12 24.82 31.92
N GLY A 275 10.99 24.20 31.53
CA GLY A 275 10.00 23.63 32.43
C GLY A 275 8.58 24.13 32.20
N LYS A 276 7.66 23.61 33.00
CA LYS A 276 6.23 23.96 32.94
C LYS A 276 5.96 25.37 33.42
N LYS A 277 4.96 26.00 32.82
CA LYS A 277 4.51 27.36 33.11
C LYS A 277 3.07 27.37 33.62
N ALA A 278 2.70 28.44 34.32
CA ALA A 278 1.38 28.57 34.93
C ALA A 278 0.54 29.68 34.25
N GLU A 279 -0.75 29.72 34.55
CA GLU A 279 -1.70 30.78 34.14
C GLU A 279 -1.61 31.06 32.62
N GLY A 280 -1.59 30.00 31.80
CA GLY A 280 -1.45 30.10 30.36
C GLY A 280 -2.74 30.45 29.65
N THR A 281 -2.66 31.29 28.61
CA THR A 281 -3.75 31.59 27.68
C THR A 281 -3.29 31.51 26.24
N PHE A 282 -4.22 31.28 25.34
CA PHE A 282 -4.01 31.31 23.89
C PHE A 282 -5.11 32.10 23.21
N ASP A 283 -4.75 32.99 22.29
CA ASP A 283 -5.67 33.72 21.44
C ASP A 283 -5.28 33.66 19.98
N ASP A 284 -6.19 33.17 19.13
CA ASP A 284 -6.12 33.31 17.67
C ASP A 284 -7.00 34.51 17.25
N LYS A 285 -6.36 35.58 16.81
CA LYS A 285 -7.03 36.85 16.41
C LYS A 285 -7.61 36.82 14.99
N ASN A 286 -7.71 35.63 14.37
CA ASN A 286 -8.20 35.52 13.00
C ASN A 286 -9.66 35.89 12.86
N ARG A 287 -9.95 36.99 12.13
CA ARG A 287 -11.32 37.50 11.93
C ARG A 287 -12.22 36.65 11.02
N TYR A 288 -11.64 35.82 10.19
CA TYR A 288 -12.37 35.16 9.09
C TYR A 288 -12.69 33.69 9.36
N GLU A 289 -11.92 33.01 10.20
CA GLU A 289 -12.06 31.57 10.44
C GLU A 289 -12.61 31.21 11.84
N GLY A 290 -13.10 32.21 12.56
CA GLY A 290 -13.50 32.03 13.94
C GLY A 290 -12.32 32.20 14.91
N GLN A 291 -12.52 33.03 15.93
CA GLN A 291 -11.52 33.28 16.96
C GLN A 291 -11.53 32.13 17.96
N LEU A 292 -10.34 31.58 18.23
CA LEU A 292 -10.15 30.60 19.29
C LEU A 292 -9.44 31.27 20.46
N SER A 293 -10.12 31.38 21.59
CA SER A 293 -9.54 31.82 22.85
C SER A 293 -9.61 30.69 23.86
N LEU A 294 -8.50 30.38 24.49
CA LEU A 294 -8.38 29.35 25.51
C LEU A 294 -7.75 29.94 26.78
N ASP A 295 -8.36 29.63 27.88
CA ASP A 295 -7.81 29.83 29.23
C ASP A 295 -7.26 28.49 29.75
N ASN A 296 -6.41 28.56 30.75
CA ASN A 296 -5.78 27.37 31.37
C ASN A 296 -5.01 26.49 30.38
N VAL A 297 -4.22 27.14 29.53
CA VAL A 297 -3.32 26.46 28.61
C VAL A 297 -2.04 26.07 29.36
N ASP A 298 -1.73 24.80 29.34
CA ASP A 298 -0.46 24.27 29.87
C ASP A 298 0.66 24.56 28.87
N TYR A 299 1.69 25.29 29.32
CA TYR A 299 2.92 25.53 28.57
C TYR A 299 4.09 24.79 29.20
N GLU A 300 4.97 24.27 28.35
CA GLU A 300 6.25 23.70 28.75
C GLU A 300 7.35 24.22 27.82
N ILE A 301 8.33 24.95 28.38
CA ILE A 301 9.55 25.29 27.67
C ILE A 301 10.47 24.08 27.66
N LEU A 302 10.79 23.59 26.47
CA LEU A 302 11.66 22.41 26.27
C LEU A 302 13.13 22.79 26.17
N LYS A 303 13.44 23.95 25.59
CA LYS A 303 14.80 24.46 25.39
C LYS A 303 14.80 25.97 25.30
N ASN A 304 15.84 26.58 25.83
CA ASN A 304 16.19 28.00 25.61
C ASN A 304 17.72 28.05 25.43
N ASP A 305 18.18 28.57 24.29
CA ASP A 305 19.62 28.71 23.99
C ASP A 305 20.11 30.17 24.03
N GLY A 306 19.26 31.08 24.50
CA GLY A 306 19.54 32.51 24.59
C GLY A 306 19.26 33.30 23.30
N THR A 307 19.03 32.62 22.18
CA THR A 307 18.63 33.23 20.91
C THR A 307 17.22 32.80 20.50
N HIS A 308 16.86 31.57 20.84
CA HIS A 308 15.55 31.00 20.57
C HIS A 308 15.05 30.21 21.80
N VAL A 309 13.74 30.08 21.85
CA VAL A 309 13.03 29.26 22.82
C VAL A 309 12.11 28.26 22.09
N TRP A 310 12.19 27.00 22.48
CA TRP A 310 11.33 25.91 22.00
C TRP A 310 10.38 25.49 23.10
N GLY A 311 9.14 25.24 22.74
CA GLY A 311 8.18 24.76 23.72
C GLY A 311 6.92 24.20 23.08
N ILE A 312 6.09 23.69 23.96
CA ILE A 312 4.80 23.09 23.65
C ILE A 312 3.70 23.72 24.49
N ALA A 313 2.48 23.64 23.95
CA ALA A 313 1.28 24.15 24.61
C ALA A 313 0.15 23.12 24.49
N SER A 314 -0.72 23.00 25.49
CA SER A 314 -1.90 22.15 25.39
C SER A 314 -3.03 22.64 26.27
N ALA A 315 -4.26 22.35 25.84
CA ALA A 315 -5.47 22.60 26.62
C ALA A 315 -6.55 21.57 26.28
N ILE A 316 -7.39 21.24 27.24
CA ILE A 316 -8.62 20.46 26.99
C ILE A 316 -9.81 21.39 27.21
N LYS A 317 -10.63 21.54 26.16
CA LYS A 317 -11.88 22.29 26.20
C LYS A 317 -12.94 21.57 25.37
N ASP A 318 -14.15 21.46 25.87
CA ASP A 318 -15.29 20.84 25.18
C ASP A 318 -14.97 19.42 24.64
N ASN A 319 -14.29 18.62 25.47
CA ASN A 319 -13.86 17.25 25.12
C ASN A 319 -12.93 17.16 23.89
N TYR A 320 -12.14 18.22 23.65
CA TYR A 320 -11.15 18.30 22.57
C TYR A 320 -9.79 18.70 23.14
N LEU A 321 -8.75 17.98 22.77
CA LEU A 321 -7.37 18.26 23.14
C LEU A 321 -6.74 19.17 22.09
N TYR A 322 -6.57 20.43 22.44
CA TYR A 322 -5.81 21.39 21.66
C TYR A 322 -4.33 21.22 21.95
N THR A 323 -3.50 21.29 20.92
CA THR A 323 -2.04 21.22 21.03
C THR A 323 -1.38 22.32 20.20
N GLY A 324 -0.27 22.85 20.71
CA GLY A 324 0.53 23.83 20.00
C GLY A 324 2.01 23.63 20.28
N TYR A 325 2.86 24.13 19.39
CA TYR A 325 4.31 24.12 19.56
C TYR A 325 4.93 25.37 18.93
N PHE A 326 6.10 25.71 19.38
CA PHE A 326 6.81 26.88 18.89
C PHE A 326 8.33 26.74 18.93
N CYS A 327 8.98 27.48 18.02
CA CYS A 327 10.37 27.87 18.03
C CYS A 327 10.40 29.39 17.80
N MET A 328 10.69 30.18 18.83
CA MET A 328 10.52 31.62 18.81
C MET A 328 11.86 32.32 19.03
N PRO A 329 12.17 33.37 18.27
CA PRO A 329 13.38 34.17 18.51
C PRO A 329 13.21 35.01 19.76
N ILE A 330 14.24 35.03 20.61
CA ILE A 330 14.36 35.94 21.75
C ILE A 330 15.14 37.14 21.25
N LYS A 331 14.54 38.33 21.30
CA LYS A 331 15.20 39.59 20.88
C LYS A 331 15.80 40.27 22.09
#